data_7aa92b0c6b8ee02000d6f7aa3b398fc8
#
_entry.id   7aa92b0c6b8ee02000d6f7aa3b398fc8
#
_cell.length_a   1.000
_cell.length_b   1.000
_cell.length_c   1.000
_cell.angle_alpha   90.00
_cell.angle_beta   90.00
_cell.angle_gamma   90.00
#
_symmetry.space_group_name_H-M   'P 1'
#
loop_
_entity.id
_entity.type
_entity.pdbx_description
1 polymer ?
#
loop_
_entity_poly.entity_id
_entity_poly.type
_entity_poly.pdbx_seq_one_letter_code
_entity_poly.pdbx_strand_id
1 'polypeptide(L)'
;MFMAFPLRRVSSFLLMAVIALPLVAGAAQAGVEKRVRDMVEAGEIVPFETIRSRVAAEVRGDYMGVQFDEPTLTYRFRFMVDDEVINVDVDARTGQRRRNSRSY
;
A
#
# COMPACT_ATOMS: atom_id res chain seq x y z
N MET A 1 31.18 -22.01 -33.82
CA MET A 1 31.84 -21.87 -32.53
C MET A 1 31.97 -20.44 -32.08
N PHE A 2 32.54 -19.61 -32.90
CA PHE A 2 32.80 -18.21 -32.49
C PHE A 2 31.59 -17.34 -32.40
N MET A 3 30.53 -17.72 -33.04
CA MET A 3 29.30 -16.94 -33.11
C MET A 3 28.50 -16.93 -31.86
N ALA A 4 28.75 -17.83 -30.95
CA ALA A 4 27.99 -17.92 -29.71
C ALA A 4 28.31 -16.80 -28.72
N PHE A 5 29.47 -16.21 -28.77
CA PHE A 5 29.92 -15.20 -27.82
C PHE A 5 29.15 -13.88 -27.89
N PRO A 6 28.88 -13.32 -29.08
CA PRO A 6 28.16 -12.04 -29.13
C PRO A 6 26.75 -12.13 -28.58
N LEU A 7 26.09 -13.27 -28.71
CA LEU A 7 24.74 -13.44 -28.22
C LEU A 7 24.63 -13.38 -26.70
N ARG A 8 25.62 -13.87 -26.00
CA ARG A 8 25.61 -13.84 -24.54
C ARG A 8 25.71 -12.45 -23.98
N ARG A 9 26.47 -11.60 -24.64
CA ARG A 9 26.67 -10.22 -24.22
C ARG A 9 25.41 -9.41 -24.32
N VAL A 10 24.63 -9.65 -25.35
CA VAL A 10 23.37 -8.94 -25.56
C VAL A 10 22.39 -9.25 -24.44
N SER A 11 22.35 -10.48 -23.98
CA SER A 11 21.46 -10.88 -22.89
C SER A 11 21.75 -10.15 -21.60
N SER A 12 23.02 -9.88 -21.34
CA SER A 12 23.42 -9.17 -20.11
C SER A 12 22.91 -7.75 -20.04
N PHE A 13 22.89 -7.05 -21.16
CA PHE A 13 22.39 -5.68 -21.19
C PHE A 13 20.91 -5.59 -20.92
N LEU A 14 20.15 -6.54 -21.42
CA LEU A 14 18.70 -6.57 -21.20
C LEU A 14 18.34 -6.70 -19.72
N LEU A 15 19.11 -7.46 -18.97
CA LEU A 15 18.87 -7.65 -17.55
C LEU A 15 19.08 -6.38 -16.75
N MET A 16 20.04 -5.55 -17.12
CA MET A 16 20.32 -4.31 -16.41
C MET A 16 19.22 -3.28 -16.57
N ALA A 17 18.56 -3.24 -17.72
CA ALA A 17 17.51 -2.28 -17.98
C ALA A 17 16.29 -2.48 -17.08
N VAL A 18 16.01 -3.71 -16.68
CA VAL A 18 14.83 -4.04 -15.87
C VAL A 18 15.00 -3.61 -14.42
N ILE A 19 16.22 -3.59 -13.92
CA ILE A 19 16.50 -3.31 -12.51
C ILE A 19 16.25 -1.84 -12.14
N ALA A 20 16.30 -0.93 -13.10
CA ALA A 20 16.16 0.50 -12.83
C ALA A 20 14.74 0.93 -12.48
N LEU A 21 13.71 0.21 -12.92
CA LEU A 21 12.31 0.59 -12.75
C LEU A 21 11.79 0.59 -11.31
N PRO A 22 12.13 -0.37 -10.44
CA PRO A 22 11.58 -0.43 -9.09
C PRO A 22 11.99 0.74 -8.19
N LEU A 23 13.09 1.40 -8.46
CA LEU A 23 13.59 2.46 -7.61
C LEU A 23 12.68 3.69 -7.56
N VAL A 24 12.02 4.00 -8.67
CA VAL A 24 11.15 5.18 -8.75
C VAL A 24 9.89 4.99 -7.91
N ALA A 25 9.30 3.79 -7.95
CA ALA A 25 8.10 3.48 -7.18
C ALA A 25 8.37 3.51 -5.67
N GLY A 26 9.54 3.06 -5.23
CA GLY A 26 9.91 3.07 -3.83
C GLY A 26 10.03 4.46 -3.23
N ALA A 27 10.51 5.43 -4.00
CA ALA A 27 10.66 6.79 -3.52
C ALA A 27 9.33 7.47 -3.22
N ALA A 28 8.31 7.23 -4.06
CA ALA A 28 6.99 7.82 -3.87
C ALA A 28 6.31 7.28 -2.61
N GLN A 29 6.43 5.97 -2.36
CA GLN A 29 5.86 5.35 -1.17
C GLN A 29 6.55 5.82 0.11
N ALA A 30 7.85 6.02 0.07
CA ALA A 30 8.59 6.49 1.22
C ALA A 30 8.14 7.88 1.67
N GLY A 31 7.76 8.76 0.72
CA GLY A 31 7.26 10.09 1.04
C GLY A 31 5.94 10.06 1.77
N VAL A 32 5.02 9.18 1.35
CA VAL A 32 3.72 9.02 2.01
C VAL A 32 3.90 8.45 3.41
N GLU A 33 4.74 7.44 3.56
CA GLU A 33 5.00 6.83 4.86
C GLU A 33 5.57 7.83 5.86
N LYS A 34 6.47 8.69 5.39
CA LYS A 34 7.05 9.70 6.25
C LYS A 34 6.00 10.69 6.75
N ARG A 35 5.11 11.14 5.88
CA ARG A 35 4.05 12.06 6.28
C ARG A 35 3.10 11.43 7.28
N VAL A 36 2.72 10.19 7.06
CA VAL A 36 1.86 9.48 8.01
C VAL A 36 2.53 9.37 9.37
N ARG A 37 3.82 9.03 9.39
CA ARG A 37 4.57 8.92 10.64
C ARG A 37 4.60 10.26 11.39
N ASP A 38 4.84 11.34 10.67
CA ASP A 38 4.88 12.67 11.26
C ASP A 38 3.54 13.04 11.89
N MET A 39 2.44 12.71 11.23
CA MET A 39 1.11 12.97 11.76
C MET A 39 0.80 12.13 12.99
N VAL A 40 1.25 10.88 13.03
CA VAL A 40 1.10 10.04 14.20
C VAL A 40 1.86 10.62 15.38
N GLU A 41 3.08 11.04 15.16
CA GLU A 41 3.91 11.64 16.21
C GLU A 41 3.33 12.95 16.73
N ALA A 42 2.69 13.71 15.86
CA ALA A 42 2.03 14.96 16.24
C ALA A 42 0.69 14.72 16.92
N GLY A 43 0.21 13.51 17.00
CA GLY A 43 -1.08 13.21 17.60
C GLY A 43 -2.28 13.54 16.70
N GLU A 44 -2.05 13.79 15.43
CA GLU A 44 -3.13 14.16 14.51
C GLU A 44 -3.94 12.96 14.06
N ILE A 45 -3.31 11.81 13.92
CA ILE A 45 -3.96 10.58 13.50
C ILE A 45 -3.53 9.40 14.37
N VAL A 46 -4.38 8.39 14.38
CA VAL A 46 -4.09 7.13 15.08
C VAL A 46 -3.19 6.28 14.19
N PRO A 47 -2.20 5.56 14.75
CA PRO A 47 -1.35 4.66 13.96
C PRO A 47 -2.20 3.63 13.20
N PHE A 48 -1.85 3.42 11.93
CA PHE A 48 -2.67 2.53 11.11
C PHE A 48 -2.63 1.08 11.61
N GLU A 49 -1.55 0.66 12.26
CA GLU A 49 -1.45 -0.69 12.81
C GLU A 49 -2.54 -0.97 13.84
N THR A 50 -2.84 0.01 14.67
CA THR A 50 -3.88 -0.10 15.68
C THR A 50 -5.25 -0.25 15.00
N ILE A 51 -5.50 0.55 13.99
CA ILE A 51 -6.76 0.52 13.25
C ILE A 51 -6.87 -0.78 12.45
N ARG A 52 -5.79 -1.17 11.80
CA ARG A 52 -5.76 -2.37 10.98
C ARG A 52 -6.13 -3.62 11.79
N SER A 53 -5.58 -3.75 12.97
CA SER A 53 -5.86 -4.90 13.81
C SER A 53 -7.34 -5.00 14.16
N ARG A 54 -7.97 -3.87 14.45
CA ARG A 54 -9.39 -3.83 14.79
C ARG A 54 -10.27 -4.13 13.57
N VAL A 55 -9.96 -3.51 12.44
CA VAL A 55 -10.72 -3.71 11.21
C VAL A 55 -10.59 -5.15 10.72
N ALA A 56 -9.39 -5.71 10.80
CA ALA A 56 -9.15 -7.09 10.38
C ALA A 56 -9.96 -8.09 11.23
N ALA A 57 -10.17 -7.78 12.50
CA ALA A 57 -10.98 -8.63 13.37
C ALA A 57 -12.47 -8.56 13.00
N GLU A 58 -12.92 -7.42 12.49
CA GLU A 58 -14.33 -7.23 12.11
C GLU A 58 -14.66 -7.76 10.72
N VAL A 59 -13.71 -7.66 9.81
CA VAL A 59 -13.92 -8.07 8.41
C VAL A 59 -13.38 -9.48 8.22
N ARG A 60 -14.23 -10.38 7.78
CA ARG A 60 -13.84 -11.76 7.50
C ARG A 60 -13.37 -11.86 6.05
N GLY A 61 -12.10 -11.58 5.85
CA GLY A 61 -11.53 -11.63 4.52
C GLY A 61 -10.02 -11.50 4.58
N ASP A 62 -9.41 -11.52 3.41
CA ASP A 62 -7.96 -11.42 3.29
C ASP A 62 -7.57 -9.96 3.11
N TYR A 63 -6.72 -9.47 4.01
CA TYR A 63 -6.22 -8.11 3.93
C TYR A 63 -5.33 -7.95 2.71
N MET A 64 -5.62 -6.94 1.88
CA MET A 64 -4.88 -6.70 0.66
C MET A 64 -3.98 -5.47 0.73
N GLY A 65 -4.30 -4.53 1.58
CA GLY A 65 -3.50 -3.33 1.71
C GLY A 65 -4.31 -2.14 2.20
N VAL A 66 -3.63 -1.02 2.35
CA VAL A 66 -4.23 0.23 2.82
C VAL A 66 -3.75 1.38 1.99
N GLN A 67 -4.62 2.35 1.76
CA GLN A 67 -4.30 3.63 1.15
C GLN A 67 -4.65 4.73 2.14
N PHE A 68 -3.82 5.76 2.18
CA PHE A 68 -4.08 6.91 3.01
C PHE A 68 -4.47 8.10 2.13
N ASP A 69 -5.62 8.67 2.41
CA ASP A 69 -6.09 9.87 1.73
C ASP A 69 -5.85 11.05 2.65
N GLU A 70 -4.82 11.81 2.35
CA GLU A 70 -4.39 12.91 3.20
C GLU A 70 -5.43 14.04 3.29
N PRO A 71 -6.04 14.49 2.18
CA PRO A 71 -7.00 15.59 2.28
C PRO A 71 -8.17 15.31 3.21
N THR A 72 -8.63 14.08 3.29
CA THR A 72 -9.76 13.72 4.14
C THR A 72 -9.34 13.01 5.42
N LEU A 73 -8.05 12.77 5.60
CA LEU A 73 -7.48 12.00 6.72
C LEU A 73 -8.22 10.67 6.90
N THR A 74 -8.26 9.91 5.83
CA THR A 74 -8.97 8.64 5.79
C THR A 74 -8.04 7.52 5.40
N TYR A 75 -8.08 6.40 6.14
CA TYR A 75 -7.46 5.16 5.71
C TYR A 75 -8.48 4.34 4.95
N ARG A 76 -8.12 3.87 3.78
CA ARG A 76 -8.96 2.94 3.02
C ARG A 76 -8.30 1.57 3.03
N PHE A 77 -8.89 0.66 3.77
CA PHE A 77 -8.43 -0.72 3.84
C PHE A 77 -9.13 -1.53 2.76
N ARG A 78 -8.38 -2.41 2.13
CA ARG A 78 -8.89 -3.27 1.07
C ARG A 78 -8.80 -4.71 1.52
N PHE A 79 -9.91 -5.42 1.38
CA PHE A 79 -10.02 -6.83 1.72
C PHE A 79 -10.62 -7.60 0.56
N MET A 80 -10.23 -8.86 0.45
CA MET A 80 -10.85 -9.79 -0.46
C MET A 80 -11.82 -10.66 0.33
N VAL A 81 -13.09 -10.58 -0.01
CA VAL A 81 -14.16 -11.35 0.65
C VAL A 81 -14.98 -12.02 -0.44
N ASP A 82 -15.02 -13.36 -0.44
CA ASP A 82 -15.78 -14.14 -1.41
C ASP A 82 -15.50 -13.70 -2.85
N ASP A 83 -14.22 -13.58 -3.19
CA ASP A 83 -13.74 -13.18 -4.52
C ASP A 83 -14.10 -11.75 -4.92
N GLU A 84 -14.55 -10.94 -3.97
CA GLU A 84 -14.81 -9.53 -4.21
C GLU A 84 -13.89 -8.66 -3.38
N VAL A 85 -13.44 -7.56 -3.97
CA VAL A 85 -12.65 -6.57 -3.24
C VAL A 85 -13.61 -5.60 -2.58
N ILE A 86 -13.51 -5.48 -1.26
CA ILE A 86 -14.28 -4.48 -0.51
C ILE A 86 -13.35 -3.45 0.08
N ASN A 87 -13.85 -2.24 0.20
CA ASN A 87 -13.11 -1.14 0.80
C ASN A 87 -13.78 -0.76 2.12
N VAL A 88 -12.94 -0.56 3.14
CA VAL A 88 -13.41 -0.11 4.44
C VAL A 88 -12.71 1.21 4.73
N ASP A 89 -13.47 2.29 4.77
CA ASP A 89 -12.94 3.61 5.03
C ASP A 89 -13.04 3.93 6.52
N VAL A 90 -11.92 4.38 7.08
CA VAL A 90 -11.81 4.67 8.51
C VAL A 90 -11.27 6.07 8.69
N ASP A 91 -11.87 6.83 9.59
CA ASP A 91 -11.37 8.14 9.95
C ASP A 91 -10.03 7.95 10.68
N ALA A 92 -8.96 8.50 10.12
CA ALA A 92 -7.63 8.32 10.69
C ALA A 92 -7.48 9.04 12.04
N ARG A 93 -8.25 10.07 12.29
CA ARG A 93 -8.17 10.82 13.55
C ARG A 93 -8.73 10.05 14.72
N THR A 94 -9.82 9.33 14.50
CA THR A 94 -10.54 8.65 15.56
C THR A 94 -10.44 7.14 15.51
N GLY A 95 -10.13 6.60 14.35
CA GLY A 95 -10.12 5.16 14.12
C GLY A 95 -11.51 4.56 13.90
N GLN A 96 -12.53 5.38 13.73
CA GLN A 96 -13.89 4.90 13.52
C GLN A 96 -14.19 4.71 12.06
N ARG A 97 -14.96 3.67 11.74
CA ARG A 97 -15.38 3.40 10.38
C ARG A 97 -16.34 4.49 9.92
N ARG A 98 -16.19 4.89 8.66
CA ARG A 98 -17.11 5.84 8.05
C ARG A 98 -18.34 5.10 7.58
N ARG A 99 -19.49 5.73 7.75
CA ARG A 99 -20.78 5.13 7.36
C ARG A 99 -20.88 4.87 5.88
N ASN A 100 -20.22 5.69 5.09
CA ASN A 100 -20.29 5.55 3.64
C ASN A 100 -19.34 4.50 3.10
N SER A 101 -18.53 3.89 3.95
CA SER A 101 -17.66 2.84 3.47
C SER A 101 -18.51 1.65 3.08
N ARG A 102 -18.32 1.23 1.88
CA ARG A 102 -19.03 0.10 1.35
C ARG A 102 -18.38 -1.17 1.85
N SER A 103 -18.77 -1.56 2.99
CA SER A 103 -18.46 -2.90 3.46
C SER A 103 -19.78 -3.56 3.72
N TYR A 104 -20.16 -4.40 2.90
CA TYR A 104 -21.38 -5.13 3.12
C TYR A 104 -22.00 -4.99 4.51
#